data_93f768f85e6ff793f50d998d851acec2
#
_entry.id   93f768f85e6ff793f50d998d851acec2
#
_cell.length_a   1.000
_cell.length_b   1.000
_cell.length_c   1.000
_cell.angle_alpha   90.00
_cell.angle_beta   90.00
_cell.angle_gamma   90.00
#
_symmetry.space_group_name_H-M   'P 1'
#
loop_
_entity.id
_entity.type
_entity.pdbx_description
1 polymer ?
#
loop_
_entity_poly.entity_id
_entity_poly.type
_entity_poly.pdbx_seq_one_letter_code
_entity_poly.pdbx_strand_id
1 'polypeptide(L)'
;MNEEQAVLNFFAQKENLPLALSVANQVDGTRQKLNNDFWLALSERIVASTPDWRVSTTEDRNATESLVGLYLQPEAEQKLYLRPMLEQQYLGDTLRIYYGLMWSAEPTLEQKQLSVIYTLHNTFQEAGFKSNESFLAWQWTSYYPRSMDFILRFSTTADALLNEATSLIQNLLVSHRDALHAANTALRESSRSAAISVVSLDKLRVNLER
;
A
#
# COMPACT_ATOMS: atom_id res chain seq x y z
N MET A 1 -29.60 -25.45 20.22
CA MET A 1 -28.29 -24.95 20.68
C MET A 1 -27.68 -24.29 19.47
N ASN A 2 -27.29 -23.01 19.59
CA ASN A 2 -26.65 -22.28 18.50
C ASN A 2 -25.27 -22.92 18.27
N GLU A 3 -24.81 -23.01 17.02
CA GLU A 3 -23.51 -23.56 16.62
C GLU A 3 -22.35 -22.94 17.40
N GLU A 4 -22.38 -21.62 17.56
CA GLU A 4 -21.41 -20.87 18.36
C GLU A 4 -21.33 -21.36 19.83
N GLN A 5 -22.48 -21.59 20.45
CA GLN A 5 -22.52 -22.11 21.83
C GLN A 5 -22.00 -23.55 21.92
N ALA A 6 -22.19 -24.34 20.89
CA ALA A 6 -21.63 -25.70 20.86
C ALA A 6 -20.10 -25.68 20.76
N VAL A 7 -19.53 -24.76 19.94
CA VAL A 7 -18.09 -24.56 19.80
C VAL A 7 -17.48 -24.05 21.12
N LEU A 8 -18.10 -23.05 21.76
CA LEU A 8 -17.64 -22.54 23.05
C LEU A 8 -17.65 -23.63 24.14
N ASN A 9 -18.71 -24.43 24.21
CA ASN A 9 -18.81 -25.53 25.15
C ASN A 9 -17.76 -26.62 24.89
N PHE A 10 -17.43 -26.90 23.63
CA PHE A 10 -16.39 -27.85 23.26
C PHE A 10 -15.01 -27.34 23.72
N PHE A 11 -14.67 -26.11 23.47
CA PHE A 11 -13.38 -25.53 23.87
C PHE A 11 -13.27 -25.30 25.38
N ALA A 12 -14.39 -25.12 26.10
CA ALA A 12 -14.39 -24.97 27.57
C ALA A 12 -14.18 -26.28 28.33
N GLN A 13 -14.21 -27.44 27.66
CA GLN A 13 -13.93 -28.73 28.29
C GLN A 13 -12.48 -28.80 28.77
N LYS A 14 -12.25 -29.42 29.91
CA LYS A 14 -10.95 -29.51 30.58
C LYS A 14 -9.85 -30.06 29.66
N GLU A 15 -10.18 -31.00 28.83
CA GLU A 15 -9.28 -31.67 27.87
C GLU A 15 -8.93 -30.76 26.68
N ASN A 16 -9.84 -29.89 26.26
CA ASN A 16 -9.69 -29.06 25.08
C ASN A 16 -9.18 -27.64 25.38
N LEU A 17 -9.42 -27.15 26.59
CA LEU A 17 -9.09 -25.77 27.00
C LEU A 17 -7.60 -25.42 26.81
N PRO A 18 -6.62 -26.25 27.22
CA PRO A 18 -5.20 -25.91 26.99
C PRO A 18 -4.85 -25.76 25.52
N LEU A 19 -5.40 -26.62 24.64
CA LEU A 19 -5.19 -26.51 23.21
C LEU A 19 -5.87 -25.26 22.63
N ALA A 20 -7.11 -24.97 23.04
CA ALA A 20 -7.85 -23.79 22.63
C ALA A 20 -7.08 -22.49 22.96
N LEU A 21 -6.55 -22.38 24.18
CA LEU A 21 -5.74 -21.24 24.61
C LEU A 21 -4.42 -21.17 23.85
N SER A 22 -3.77 -22.31 23.58
CA SER A 22 -2.54 -22.35 22.79
C SER A 22 -2.78 -21.85 21.35
N VAL A 23 -3.87 -22.29 20.72
CA VAL A 23 -4.26 -21.83 19.37
C VAL A 23 -4.58 -20.33 19.40
N ALA A 24 -5.37 -19.88 20.36
CA ALA A 24 -5.75 -18.47 20.50
C ALA A 24 -4.50 -17.56 20.60
N ASN A 25 -3.50 -17.98 21.39
CA ASN A 25 -2.24 -17.23 21.54
C ASN A 25 -1.39 -17.15 20.23
N GLN A 26 -1.61 -18.04 19.28
CA GLN A 26 -0.88 -18.06 18.00
C GLN A 26 -1.63 -17.36 16.87
N VAL A 27 -2.90 -16.97 17.05
CA VAL A 27 -3.72 -16.39 15.98
C VAL A 27 -3.10 -15.11 15.43
N ASP A 28 -2.65 -14.20 16.29
CA ASP A 28 -2.06 -12.94 15.83
C ASP A 28 -0.70 -13.14 15.14
N GLY A 29 0.12 -14.03 15.64
CA GLY A 29 1.38 -14.41 14.97
C GLY A 29 1.12 -15.02 13.59
N THR A 30 0.07 -15.86 13.47
CA THR A 30 -0.35 -16.44 12.18
C THR A 30 -0.82 -15.35 11.21
N ARG A 31 -1.66 -14.42 11.67
CA ARG A 31 -2.13 -13.28 10.86
C ARG A 31 -0.97 -12.43 10.37
N GLN A 32 -0.01 -12.14 11.23
CA GLN A 32 1.18 -11.36 10.88
C GLN A 32 2.03 -12.09 9.84
N LYS A 33 2.26 -13.41 10.03
CA LYS A 33 2.99 -14.22 9.05
C LYS A 33 2.32 -14.18 7.68
N LEU A 34 1.02 -14.43 7.60
CA LEU A 34 0.27 -14.44 6.34
C LEU A 34 0.26 -13.06 5.66
N ASN A 35 0.18 -11.98 6.44
CA ASN A 35 0.34 -10.62 5.91
C ASN A 35 1.73 -10.41 5.29
N ASN A 36 2.79 -10.86 5.97
CA ASN A 36 4.15 -10.76 5.44
C ASN A 36 4.33 -11.59 4.17
N ASP A 37 3.80 -12.82 4.14
CA ASP A 37 3.84 -13.71 2.98
C ASP A 37 3.10 -13.08 1.78
N PHE A 38 1.94 -12.43 2.03
CA PHE A 38 1.21 -11.69 1.00
C PHE A 38 2.05 -10.56 0.40
N TRP A 39 2.66 -9.72 1.22
CA TRP A 39 3.46 -8.60 0.74
C TRP A 39 4.71 -9.06 -0.01
N LEU A 40 5.34 -10.15 0.42
CA LEU A 40 6.48 -10.75 -0.28
C LEU A 40 6.05 -11.23 -1.68
N ALA A 41 4.99 -12.03 -1.75
CA ALA A 41 4.49 -12.56 -3.01
C ALA A 41 4.00 -11.43 -3.96
N LEU A 42 3.35 -10.39 -3.42
CA LEU A 42 2.93 -9.22 -4.17
C LEU A 42 4.12 -8.45 -4.73
N SER A 43 5.17 -8.28 -3.92
CA SER A 43 6.41 -7.62 -4.34
C SER A 43 7.05 -8.34 -5.54
N GLU A 44 7.22 -9.65 -5.45
CA GLU A 44 7.79 -10.47 -6.52
C GLU A 44 6.98 -10.35 -7.82
N ARG A 45 5.65 -10.36 -7.71
CA ARG A 45 4.75 -10.24 -8.86
C ARG A 45 4.79 -8.86 -9.51
N ILE A 46 4.85 -7.80 -8.71
CA ILE A 46 4.98 -6.44 -9.23
C ILE A 46 6.34 -6.25 -9.90
N VAL A 47 7.44 -6.70 -9.30
CA VAL A 47 8.77 -6.67 -9.92
C VAL A 47 8.76 -7.35 -11.29
N ALA A 48 8.17 -8.54 -11.38
CA ALA A 48 8.09 -9.28 -12.64
C ALA A 48 7.23 -8.58 -13.71
N SER A 49 6.24 -7.79 -13.30
CA SER A 49 5.27 -7.15 -14.19
C SER A 49 5.58 -5.69 -14.55
N THR A 50 6.58 -5.08 -13.92
CA THR A 50 6.96 -3.67 -14.12
C THR A 50 8.46 -3.50 -14.37
N PRO A 51 9.01 -4.08 -15.46
CA PRO A 51 10.46 -4.12 -15.70
C PRO A 51 11.09 -2.73 -15.86
N ASP A 52 10.32 -1.73 -16.28
CA ASP A 52 10.79 -0.34 -16.49
C ASP A 52 10.81 0.47 -15.16
N TRP A 53 10.50 -0.17 -14.03
CA TRP A 53 10.42 0.48 -12.74
C TRP A 53 11.27 -0.23 -11.70
N ARG A 54 11.98 0.55 -10.89
CA ARG A 54 12.69 0.04 -9.72
C ARG A 54 11.70 -0.08 -8.57
N VAL A 55 11.42 -1.30 -8.12
CA VAL A 55 10.50 -1.56 -7.01
C VAL A 55 11.30 -1.61 -5.70
N SER A 56 10.84 -0.87 -4.71
CA SER A 56 11.36 -0.92 -3.34
C SER A 56 10.25 -1.28 -2.35
N THR A 57 10.63 -1.95 -1.26
CA THR A 57 9.75 -2.35 -0.18
C THR A 57 10.22 -1.78 1.15
N THR A 58 9.33 -1.66 2.13
CA THR A 58 9.73 -1.41 3.51
C THR A 58 10.48 -2.62 4.08
N GLU A 59 11.61 -2.40 4.73
CA GLU A 59 12.49 -3.47 5.22
C GLU A 59 11.93 -4.21 6.44
N ASP A 60 11.29 -3.51 7.37
CA ASP A 60 10.75 -4.14 8.58
C ASP A 60 9.26 -4.47 8.44
N ARG A 61 9.01 -5.70 7.97
CA ARG A 61 7.65 -6.23 7.80
C ARG A 61 7.08 -6.86 9.08
N ASN A 62 7.89 -7.00 10.11
CA ASN A 62 7.51 -7.69 11.34
C ASN A 62 7.07 -6.74 12.45
N ALA A 63 7.42 -5.47 12.38
CA ALA A 63 6.95 -4.50 13.36
C ALA A 63 5.44 -4.27 13.18
N THR A 64 4.70 -4.33 14.26
CA THR A 64 3.24 -4.11 14.26
C THR A 64 2.85 -2.72 13.80
N GLU A 65 3.76 -1.76 13.91
CA GLU A 65 3.58 -0.35 13.53
C GLU A 65 4.34 0.03 12.25
N SER A 66 5.08 -0.90 11.64
CA SER A 66 5.81 -0.58 10.41
C SER A 66 4.87 -0.48 9.23
N LEU A 67 5.11 0.53 8.39
CA LEU A 67 4.51 0.58 7.07
C LEU A 67 5.02 -0.60 6.27
N VAL A 68 4.12 -1.41 5.82
CA VAL A 68 4.42 -2.30 4.72
C VAL A 68 3.90 -1.66 3.46
N GLY A 69 4.78 -1.44 2.50
CA GLY A 69 4.46 -0.76 1.26
C GLY A 69 5.38 -1.18 0.13
N LEU A 70 4.92 -0.96 -1.07
CA LEU A 70 5.64 -1.12 -2.33
C LEU A 70 5.66 0.23 -3.03
N TYR A 71 6.85 0.65 -3.48
CA TYR A 71 7.06 1.91 -4.16
C TYR A 71 7.77 1.66 -5.47
N LEU A 72 7.26 2.27 -6.53
CA LEU A 72 7.85 2.18 -7.85
C LEU A 72 8.59 3.48 -8.16
N GLN A 73 9.87 3.38 -8.44
CA GLN A 73 10.74 4.50 -8.78
C GLN A 73 11.06 4.46 -10.26
N PRO A 74 11.07 5.60 -10.97
CA PRO A 74 11.57 5.64 -12.34
C PRO A 74 13.05 5.23 -12.38
N GLU A 75 13.50 4.62 -13.47
CA GLU A 75 14.92 4.23 -13.61
C GLU A 75 15.87 5.43 -13.58
N ALA A 76 15.44 6.56 -14.15
CA ALA A 76 16.23 7.77 -14.15
C ALA A 76 16.34 8.35 -12.75
N GLU A 77 17.56 8.57 -12.26
CA GLU A 77 17.79 9.25 -10.99
C GLU A 77 17.27 10.69 -11.03
N GLN A 78 16.40 11.02 -10.08
CA GLN A 78 15.85 12.35 -9.91
C GLN A 78 15.50 12.61 -8.44
N LYS A 79 15.58 13.88 -8.03
CA LYS A 79 15.37 14.27 -6.63
C LYS A 79 13.90 14.28 -6.24
N LEU A 80 13.04 14.73 -7.16
CA LEU A 80 11.60 14.82 -6.95
C LEU A 80 10.88 14.13 -8.10
N TYR A 81 9.98 13.21 -7.77
CA TYR A 81 9.14 12.48 -8.73
C TYR A 81 7.86 11.99 -8.06
N LEU A 82 6.88 11.67 -8.88
CA LEU A 82 5.70 10.93 -8.47
C LEU A 82 5.97 9.43 -8.59
N ARG A 83 5.72 8.71 -7.53
CA ARG A 83 5.90 7.26 -7.48
C ARG A 83 4.56 6.56 -7.27
N PRO A 84 4.21 5.61 -8.13
CA PRO A 84 3.13 4.69 -7.85
C PRO A 84 3.45 3.87 -6.61
N MET A 85 2.44 3.62 -5.77
CA MET A 85 2.64 2.90 -4.53
C MET A 85 1.40 2.12 -4.10
N LEU A 86 1.65 1.07 -3.32
CA LEU A 86 0.70 0.39 -2.45
C LEU A 86 1.26 0.39 -1.04
N GLU A 87 0.43 0.70 -0.06
CA GLU A 87 0.79 0.64 1.36
C GLU A 87 -0.37 0.11 2.19
N GLN A 88 -0.05 -0.37 3.39
CA GLN A 88 -1.05 -0.66 4.40
C GLN A 88 -0.90 0.25 5.61
N GLN A 89 -2.02 0.62 6.20
CA GLN A 89 -2.06 1.44 7.40
C GLN A 89 -3.18 0.98 8.33
N TYR A 90 -2.96 1.13 9.63
CA TYR A 90 -4.01 0.99 10.62
C TYR A 90 -5.00 2.14 10.51
N LEU A 91 -6.28 1.79 10.46
CA LEU A 91 -7.41 2.70 10.55
C LEU A 91 -8.25 2.24 11.75
N GLY A 92 -8.03 2.86 12.90
CA GLY A 92 -8.50 2.31 14.16
C GLY A 92 -7.90 0.92 14.42
N ASP A 93 -8.74 -0.07 14.66
CA ASP A 93 -8.32 -1.46 14.92
C ASP A 93 -8.13 -2.29 13.64
N THR A 94 -8.39 -1.72 12.46
CA THR A 94 -8.30 -2.44 11.18
C THR A 94 -7.09 -2.01 10.38
N LEU A 95 -6.40 -3.01 9.81
CA LEU A 95 -5.34 -2.78 8.84
C LEU A 95 -5.94 -2.77 7.44
N ARG A 96 -5.70 -1.72 6.66
CA ARG A 96 -6.26 -1.56 5.31
C ARG A 96 -5.19 -1.15 4.32
N ILE A 97 -5.32 -1.63 3.09
CA ILE A 97 -4.42 -1.28 1.98
C ILE A 97 -4.99 -0.08 1.20
N TYR A 98 -4.11 0.82 0.80
CA TYR A 98 -4.38 1.93 -0.11
C TYR A 98 -3.31 2.01 -1.19
N TYR A 99 -3.60 2.72 -2.27
CA TYR A 99 -2.69 2.88 -3.40
C TYR A 99 -2.85 4.24 -4.07
N GLY A 100 -1.87 4.62 -4.85
CA GLY A 100 -1.92 5.88 -5.58
C GLY A 100 -0.57 6.37 -6.07
N LEU A 101 -0.48 7.69 -6.21
CA LEU A 101 0.73 8.44 -6.58
C LEU A 101 1.22 9.27 -5.40
N MET A 102 2.37 8.91 -4.88
CA MET A 102 3.03 9.58 -3.76
C MET A 102 4.15 10.50 -4.26
N TRP A 103 4.34 11.61 -3.60
CA TRP A 103 5.53 12.43 -3.80
C TRP A 103 6.77 11.76 -3.19
N SER A 104 7.87 11.71 -3.93
CA SER A 104 9.14 11.16 -3.40
C SER A 104 9.83 12.08 -2.40
N ALA A 105 9.51 13.37 -2.44
CA ALA A 105 9.95 14.41 -1.53
C ALA A 105 8.89 15.53 -1.51
N GLU A 106 9.01 16.49 -0.59
CA GLU A 106 8.08 17.60 -0.50
C GLU A 106 8.20 18.53 -1.72
N PRO A 107 7.14 18.68 -2.56
CA PRO A 107 7.15 19.57 -3.70
C PRO A 107 6.94 21.03 -3.27
N THR A 108 7.53 21.96 -3.99
CA THR A 108 7.22 23.39 -3.84
C THR A 108 5.84 23.72 -4.39
N LEU A 109 5.30 24.88 -4.03
CA LEU A 109 4.03 25.36 -4.61
C LEU A 109 4.09 25.48 -6.13
N GLU A 110 5.20 25.97 -6.66
CA GLU A 110 5.43 26.08 -8.11
C GLU A 110 5.42 24.73 -8.80
N GLN A 111 6.01 23.70 -8.18
CA GLN A 111 6.02 22.33 -8.69
C GLN A 111 4.63 21.69 -8.68
N LYS A 112 3.82 21.96 -7.65
CA LYS A 112 2.42 21.53 -7.60
C LYS A 112 1.57 22.20 -8.68
N GLN A 113 1.92 23.41 -9.10
CA GLN A 113 1.21 24.24 -10.09
C GLN A 113 1.66 23.98 -11.55
N LEU A 114 2.68 23.14 -11.78
CA LEU A 114 3.02 22.74 -13.15
C LEU A 114 1.80 22.20 -13.87
N SER A 115 1.56 22.67 -15.09
CA SER A 115 0.33 22.34 -15.85
C SER A 115 0.10 20.82 -15.98
N VAL A 116 1.15 20.06 -16.22
CA VAL A 116 1.10 18.59 -16.31
C VAL A 116 0.75 17.93 -14.97
N ILE A 117 1.22 18.49 -13.86
CA ILE A 117 0.89 18.01 -12.51
C ILE A 117 -0.59 18.33 -12.19
N TYR A 118 -1.01 19.56 -12.48
CA TYR A 118 -2.39 19.97 -12.26
C TYR A 118 -3.38 19.14 -13.08
N THR A 119 -3.07 18.88 -14.36
CA THR A 119 -3.89 18.04 -15.21
C THR A 119 -3.98 16.60 -14.67
N LEU A 120 -2.84 16.03 -14.29
CA LEU A 120 -2.81 14.68 -13.73
C LEU A 120 -3.60 14.58 -12.42
N HIS A 121 -3.45 15.57 -11.54
CA HIS A 121 -4.21 15.67 -10.29
C HIS A 121 -5.72 15.69 -10.55
N ASN A 122 -6.19 16.55 -11.48
CA ASN A 122 -7.62 16.63 -11.81
C ASN A 122 -8.17 15.31 -12.38
N THR A 123 -7.41 14.66 -13.26
CA THR A 123 -7.78 13.33 -13.79
C THR A 123 -8.01 12.32 -12.68
N PHE A 124 -7.15 12.30 -11.67
CA PHE A 124 -7.33 11.41 -10.52
C PHE A 124 -8.48 11.84 -9.60
N GLN A 125 -8.69 13.12 -9.40
CA GLN A 125 -9.84 13.62 -8.64
C GLN A 125 -11.19 13.23 -9.30
N GLU A 126 -11.28 13.36 -10.61
CA GLU A 126 -12.46 12.93 -11.39
C GLU A 126 -12.69 11.40 -11.28
N ALA A 127 -11.62 10.62 -11.14
CA ALA A 127 -11.69 9.19 -10.88
C ALA A 127 -11.95 8.83 -9.39
N GLY A 128 -12.20 9.83 -8.52
CA GLY A 128 -12.57 9.63 -7.12
C GLY A 128 -11.39 9.46 -6.16
N PHE A 129 -10.16 9.71 -6.60
CA PHE A 129 -9.00 9.72 -5.73
C PHE A 129 -8.98 10.98 -4.85
N LYS A 130 -8.47 10.83 -3.63
CA LYS A 130 -8.18 11.93 -2.72
C LYS A 130 -6.75 12.42 -2.91
N SER A 131 -6.46 13.62 -2.44
CA SER A 131 -5.10 14.19 -2.40
C SER A 131 -4.80 14.80 -1.05
N ASN A 132 -3.52 14.91 -0.70
CA ASN A 132 -3.03 15.65 0.46
C ASN A 132 -1.57 16.10 0.23
N GLU A 133 -0.89 16.55 1.27
CA GLU A 133 0.49 17.04 1.15
C GLU A 133 1.48 15.99 0.67
N SER A 134 1.25 14.72 0.99
CA SER A 134 2.14 13.60 0.68
C SER A 134 1.79 12.89 -0.61
N PHE A 135 0.53 12.99 -1.06
CA PHE A 135 0.00 12.26 -2.18
C PHE A 135 -0.64 13.20 -3.21
N LEU A 136 -0.22 13.08 -4.46
CA LEU A 136 -0.94 13.69 -5.57
C LEU A 136 -2.33 13.06 -5.70
N ALA A 137 -2.40 11.74 -5.54
CA ALA A 137 -3.64 10.97 -5.62
C ALA A 137 -3.53 9.69 -4.79
N TRP A 138 -4.57 9.34 -4.03
CA TRP A 138 -4.63 8.08 -3.30
C TRP A 138 -6.08 7.65 -3.05
N GLN A 139 -6.28 6.35 -2.87
CA GLN A 139 -7.57 5.81 -2.45
C GLN A 139 -7.42 4.48 -1.70
N TRP A 140 -8.38 4.19 -0.83
CA TRP A 140 -8.49 2.92 -0.14
C TRP A 140 -8.92 1.80 -1.10
N THR A 141 -8.33 0.63 -0.91
CA THR A 141 -8.84 -0.62 -1.49
C THR A 141 -9.92 -1.23 -0.61
N SER A 142 -10.48 -2.36 -1.05
CA SER A 142 -11.33 -3.22 -0.21
C SER A 142 -10.54 -4.26 0.58
N TYR A 143 -9.20 -4.21 0.59
CA TYR A 143 -8.35 -5.21 1.23
C TYR A 143 -8.07 -4.87 2.69
N TYR A 144 -8.38 -5.81 3.56
CA TYR A 144 -8.15 -5.75 5.00
C TYR A 144 -7.25 -6.92 5.42
N PRO A 145 -5.92 -6.80 5.40
CA PRO A 145 -4.97 -7.91 5.52
C PRO A 145 -5.11 -8.78 6.78
N ARG A 146 -5.71 -8.26 7.83
CA ARG A 146 -5.96 -9.00 9.08
C ARG A 146 -7.38 -9.58 9.21
N SER A 147 -8.26 -9.29 8.25
CA SER A 147 -9.61 -9.86 8.27
C SER A 147 -9.57 -11.35 7.94
N MET A 148 -10.52 -12.09 8.48
CA MET A 148 -10.66 -13.52 8.19
C MET A 148 -10.87 -13.79 6.70
N ASP A 149 -11.68 -12.96 6.03
CA ASP A 149 -11.95 -13.08 4.60
C ASP A 149 -10.66 -12.95 3.77
N PHE A 150 -9.85 -11.92 4.04
CA PHE A 150 -8.59 -11.73 3.33
C PHE A 150 -7.62 -12.90 3.54
N ILE A 151 -7.49 -13.37 4.79
CA ILE A 151 -6.61 -14.48 5.15
C ILE A 151 -7.05 -15.78 4.46
N LEU A 152 -8.35 -16.07 4.46
CA LEU A 152 -8.89 -17.25 3.78
C LEU A 152 -8.71 -17.15 2.26
N ARG A 153 -8.96 -15.99 1.66
CA ARG A 153 -8.69 -15.75 0.23
C ARG A 153 -7.23 -15.96 -0.11
N PHE A 154 -6.32 -15.42 0.68
CA PHE A 154 -4.89 -15.59 0.45
C PHE A 154 -4.45 -17.06 0.60
N SER A 155 -5.00 -17.79 1.56
CA SER A 155 -4.65 -19.21 1.76
C SER A 155 -5.26 -20.16 0.73
N THR A 156 -6.41 -19.82 0.12
CA THR A 156 -7.14 -20.70 -0.80
C THR A 156 -7.05 -20.30 -2.26
N THR A 157 -6.93 -19.01 -2.55
CA THR A 157 -6.93 -18.40 -3.89
C THR A 157 -5.88 -17.28 -4.02
N ALA A 158 -4.67 -17.53 -3.50
CA ALA A 158 -3.60 -16.53 -3.45
C ALA A 158 -3.36 -15.85 -4.81
N ASP A 159 -3.28 -16.63 -5.89
CA ASP A 159 -3.04 -16.10 -7.23
C ASP A 159 -4.10 -15.11 -7.70
N ALA A 160 -5.38 -15.37 -7.43
CA ALA A 160 -6.45 -14.46 -7.77
C ALA A 160 -6.32 -13.13 -7.00
N LEU A 161 -6.11 -13.20 -5.69
CA LEU A 161 -5.93 -12.03 -4.84
C LEU A 161 -4.69 -11.21 -5.23
N LEU A 162 -3.57 -11.88 -5.50
CA LEU A 162 -2.34 -11.23 -5.93
C LEU A 162 -2.49 -10.59 -7.32
N ASN A 163 -3.18 -11.22 -8.26
CA ASN A 163 -3.49 -10.65 -9.57
C ASN A 163 -4.35 -9.39 -9.44
N GLU A 164 -5.40 -9.42 -8.62
CA GLU A 164 -6.23 -8.25 -8.36
C GLU A 164 -5.41 -7.09 -7.76
N ALA A 165 -4.59 -7.37 -6.74
CA ALA A 165 -3.75 -6.35 -6.11
C ALA A 165 -2.69 -5.79 -7.08
N THR A 166 -2.05 -6.64 -7.89
CA THR A 166 -1.09 -6.22 -8.92
C THR A 166 -1.75 -5.35 -9.98
N SER A 167 -2.99 -5.69 -10.37
CA SER A 167 -3.74 -4.94 -11.37
C SER A 167 -4.02 -3.50 -10.95
N LEU A 168 -4.10 -3.18 -9.66
CA LEU A 168 -4.24 -1.79 -9.19
C LEU A 168 -3.08 -0.92 -9.67
N ILE A 169 -1.85 -1.40 -9.50
CA ILE A 169 -0.64 -0.68 -9.94
C ILE A 169 -0.50 -0.74 -11.46
N GLN A 170 -0.74 -1.88 -12.09
CA GLN A 170 -0.64 -2.00 -13.54
C GLN A 170 -1.63 -1.07 -14.25
N ASN A 171 -2.89 -1.01 -13.80
CA ASN A 171 -3.89 -0.12 -14.37
C ASN A 171 -3.49 1.35 -14.22
N LEU A 172 -2.96 1.73 -13.05
CA LEU A 172 -2.46 3.07 -12.81
C LEU A 172 -1.32 3.41 -13.78
N LEU A 173 -0.35 2.52 -13.93
CA LEU A 173 0.80 2.70 -14.83
C LEU A 173 0.38 2.73 -16.31
N VAL A 174 -0.51 1.84 -16.74
CA VAL A 174 -0.93 1.74 -18.15
C VAL A 174 -1.84 2.91 -18.52
N SER A 175 -2.85 3.20 -17.69
CA SER A 175 -3.85 4.24 -17.99
C SER A 175 -3.28 5.67 -17.93
N HIS A 176 -2.21 5.87 -17.17
CA HIS A 176 -1.61 7.20 -16.97
C HIS A 176 -0.14 7.29 -17.36
N ARG A 177 0.35 6.34 -18.18
CA ARG A 177 1.76 6.21 -18.54
C ARG A 177 2.37 7.51 -19.05
N ASP A 178 1.78 8.09 -20.08
CA ASP A 178 2.30 9.29 -20.74
C ASP A 178 2.20 10.52 -19.82
N ALA A 179 1.09 10.66 -19.10
CA ALA A 179 0.88 11.75 -18.16
C ALA A 179 1.86 11.68 -16.97
N LEU A 180 2.10 10.48 -16.44
CA LEU A 180 3.04 10.25 -15.34
C LEU A 180 4.49 10.49 -15.81
N HIS A 181 4.83 10.07 -17.03
CA HIS A 181 6.13 10.34 -17.63
C HIS A 181 6.36 11.84 -17.85
N ALA A 182 5.38 12.55 -18.41
CA ALA A 182 5.44 14.00 -18.59
C ALA A 182 5.57 14.74 -17.25
N ALA A 183 4.80 14.33 -16.25
CA ALA A 183 4.87 14.87 -14.89
C ALA A 183 6.26 14.70 -14.28
N ASN A 184 6.81 13.49 -14.31
CA ASN A 184 8.14 13.20 -13.77
C ASN A 184 9.25 13.89 -14.54
N THR A 185 9.11 14.09 -15.85
CA THR A 185 10.05 14.87 -16.67
C THR A 185 10.03 16.36 -16.25
N ALA A 186 8.86 16.96 -16.13
CA ALA A 186 8.73 18.35 -15.70
C ALA A 186 9.27 18.57 -14.27
N LEU A 187 9.01 17.63 -13.34
CA LEU A 187 9.57 17.68 -11.99
C LEU A 187 11.09 17.59 -11.99
N ARG A 188 11.68 16.74 -12.83
CA ARG A 188 13.14 16.66 -12.97
C ARG A 188 13.76 17.95 -13.49
N GLU A 189 13.11 18.60 -14.44
CA GLU A 189 13.58 19.87 -15.02
C GLU A 189 13.48 21.01 -14.00
N SER A 190 12.36 21.11 -13.28
CA SER A 190 12.15 22.11 -12.23
C SER A 190 13.08 21.93 -11.03
N SER A 191 13.51 20.69 -10.76
CA SER A 191 14.36 20.36 -9.62
C SER A 191 15.86 20.62 -9.84
N ARG A 192 16.28 20.94 -11.05
CA ARG A 192 17.69 21.26 -11.35
C ARG A 192 18.17 22.54 -10.67
N SER A 193 17.25 23.41 -10.24
CA SER A 193 17.55 24.72 -9.64
C SER A 193 17.23 24.82 -8.15
N ALA A 194 16.55 23.86 -7.53
CA ALA A 194 16.05 23.96 -6.15
C ALA A 194 16.73 22.97 -5.21
N ALA A 195 17.09 23.41 -4.02
CA ALA A 195 17.44 22.52 -2.90
C ALA A 195 16.13 21.89 -2.36
N ILE A 196 15.98 20.58 -2.49
CA ILE A 196 14.79 19.85 -2.03
C ILE A 196 15.15 19.14 -0.72
N SER A 197 14.34 19.36 0.33
CA SER A 197 14.44 18.56 1.54
C SER A 197 13.71 17.22 1.34
N VAL A 198 14.38 16.15 1.75
CA VAL A 198 13.78 14.80 1.76
C VAL A 198 12.77 14.75 2.90
N VAL A 199 11.53 14.43 2.60
CA VAL A 199 10.50 14.19 3.62
C VAL A 199 10.65 12.78 4.15
N SER A 200 10.79 12.61 5.48
CA SER A 200 10.83 11.28 6.08
C SER A 200 9.46 10.61 5.99
N LEU A 201 9.45 9.29 5.76
CA LEU A 201 8.23 8.49 5.68
C LEU A 201 7.33 8.62 6.92
N ASP A 202 7.93 8.88 8.10
CA ASP A 202 7.18 9.06 9.35
C ASP A 202 6.27 10.28 9.35
N LYS A 203 6.63 11.35 8.61
CA LYS A 203 5.77 12.54 8.45
C LYS A 203 4.61 12.30 7.47
N LEU A 204 4.73 11.33 6.59
CA LEU A 204 3.73 11.03 5.55
C LEU A 204 2.52 10.27 6.10
N ARG A 205 2.68 9.57 7.22
CA ARG A 205 1.65 8.73 7.83
C ARG A 205 0.51 9.48 8.51
N VAL A 206 0.79 10.67 9.05
CA VAL A 206 -0.14 11.36 9.98
C VAL A 206 -1.37 11.93 9.28
N ASN A 207 -1.40 12.03 7.95
CA ASN A 207 -2.39 12.80 7.23
C ASN A 207 -3.45 12.01 6.44
N LEU A 208 -3.47 10.68 6.55
CA LEU A 208 -4.50 9.88 5.87
C LEU A 208 -5.86 9.87 6.58
N GLU A 209 -5.93 10.34 7.83
CA GLU A 209 -7.15 10.34 8.64
C GLU A 209 -7.95 11.65 8.59
N ARG A 210 -7.54 12.66 7.80
CA ARG A 210 -8.22 13.95 7.70
C ARG A 210 -8.94 14.16 6.39
#